data_c1d64e5009c15c5516755b3b54245c6f
#
_entry.id   c1d64e5009c15c5516755b3b54245c6f
#
_cell.length_a   1.000
_cell.length_b   1.000
_cell.length_c   1.000
_cell.angle_alpha   90.00
_cell.angle_beta   90.00
_cell.angle_gamma   90.00
#
_symmetry.space_group_name_H-M   'P 1'
#
loop_
_entity.id
_entity.type
_entity.pdbx_description
1 polymer ?
#
loop_
_entity_poly.entity_id
_entity_poly.type
_entity_poly.pdbx_seq_one_letter_code
_entity_poly.pdbx_strand_id
1 'polypeptide(L)'
;MINFDYFIDQAKHLAATLPLPSQVNTLEREGLRYRLYRSEQTPNDLIIVYHGGGVHLDAGYDILARQITQDESIAVCLVDIRGHGGSTGAKGQLANVASIWRDVDTLVSWMRTLFPHTAMHLLGHSSGAGMLINYFTRHLPQQKTDSLIFLAPELGPFAPEVRQRTTSAPFARVSQWPFIINALSGGWLLGNYPAVRLNFPDKVKATALDFVQHYSVNMANALTPRHPAKQLAALPLSTSWFAAGDDELFSAQAMAVFAKQHGNTHLRFQILEDCSHLNCVFCLEEGIQQHLNALRQKRAV
;
A
#
# COMPACT_ATOMS: atom_id res chain seq x y z
N MET A 1 -14.70 14.31 -1.11
CA MET A 1 -15.07 13.02 -0.45
C MET A 1 -14.82 11.91 -1.44
N ILE A 2 -14.23 10.79 -1.03
CA ILE A 2 -13.95 9.65 -1.92
C ILE A 2 -15.21 9.20 -2.64
N ASN A 3 -15.14 9.06 -3.97
CA ASN A 3 -16.24 8.61 -4.81
C ASN A 3 -16.20 7.08 -5.00
N PHE A 4 -16.74 6.34 -4.03
CA PHE A 4 -16.79 4.88 -4.07
C PHE A 4 -17.68 4.34 -5.20
N ASP A 5 -18.78 5.02 -5.54
CA ASP A 5 -19.69 4.56 -6.61
C ASP A 5 -18.96 4.56 -7.96
N TYR A 6 -18.26 5.64 -8.28
CA TYR A 6 -17.45 5.74 -9.50
C TYR A 6 -16.34 4.69 -9.54
N PHE A 7 -15.63 4.47 -8.42
CA PHE A 7 -14.60 3.43 -8.32
C PHE A 7 -15.18 2.03 -8.59
N ILE A 8 -16.32 1.69 -7.96
CA ILE A 8 -16.96 0.38 -8.12
C ILE A 8 -17.40 0.15 -9.56
N ASP A 9 -17.97 1.17 -10.21
CA ASP A 9 -18.44 1.05 -11.59
C ASP A 9 -17.27 0.92 -12.58
N GLN A 10 -16.21 1.67 -12.39
CA GLN A 10 -14.97 1.48 -13.16
C GLN A 10 -14.36 0.08 -12.93
N ALA A 11 -14.27 -0.38 -11.70
CA ALA A 11 -13.74 -1.71 -11.39
C ALA A 11 -14.53 -2.82 -12.10
N LYS A 12 -15.87 -2.75 -12.08
CA LYS A 12 -16.74 -3.70 -12.81
C LYS A 12 -16.49 -3.69 -14.31
N HIS A 13 -16.40 -2.49 -14.90
CA HIS A 13 -16.15 -2.34 -16.33
C HIS A 13 -14.80 -2.95 -16.73
N LEU A 14 -13.73 -2.61 -16.00
CA LEU A 14 -12.39 -3.13 -16.26
C LEU A 14 -12.30 -4.65 -16.00
N ALA A 15 -12.96 -5.16 -14.96
CA ALA A 15 -13.01 -6.59 -14.69
C ALA A 15 -13.64 -7.41 -15.82
N ALA A 16 -14.62 -6.80 -16.55
CA ALA A 16 -15.28 -7.45 -17.66
C ALA A 16 -14.43 -7.45 -18.96
N THR A 17 -13.48 -6.52 -19.09
CA THR A 17 -12.70 -6.32 -20.31
C THR A 17 -11.27 -6.85 -20.22
N LEU A 18 -10.66 -6.81 -19.03
CA LEU A 18 -9.29 -7.26 -18.82
C LEU A 18 -9.21 -8.78 -18.65
N PRO A 19 -8.39 -9.48 -19.46
CA PRO A 19 -8.20 -10.91 -19.30
C PRO A 19 -7.50 -11.24 -17.99
N LEU A 20 -7.70 -12.46 -17.53
CA LEU A 20 -6.89 -13.04 -16.45
C LEU A 20 -5.60 -13.61 -17.05
N PRO A 21 -4.47 -13.55 -16.35
CA PRO A 21 -3.29 -14.30 -16.72
C PRO A 21 -3.54 -15.80 -16.60
N SER A 22 -2.69 -16.62 -17.19
CA SER A 22 -2.87 -18.08 -17.25
C SER A 22 -2.90 -18.74 -15.87
N GLN A 23 -2.30 -18.13 -14.86
CA GLN A 23 -2.29 -18.64 -13.48
C GLN A 23 -2.71 -17.57 -12.48
N VAL A 24 -3.78 -17.86 -11.74
CA VAL A 24 -4.25 -17.05 -10.60
C VAL A 24 -4.52 -18.00 -9.44
N ASN A 25 -3.71 -17.89 -8.38
CA ASN A 25 -3.79 -18.77 -7.23
C ASN A 25 -3.94 -17.97 -5.94
N THR A 26 -5.02 -18.19 -5.18
CA THR A 26 -5.16 -17.68 -3.82
C THR A 26 -4.60 -18.70 -2.85
N LEU A 27 -3.64 -18.28 -2.04
CA LEU A 27 -2.84 -19.12 -1.18
C LEU A 27 -2.73 -18.49 0.22
N GLU A 28 -2.23 -19.29 1.17
CA GLU A 28 -1.94 -18.84 2.52
C GLU A 28 -0.53 -19.26 2.93
N ARG A 29 0.17 -18.38 3.62
CA ARG A 29 1.47 -18.67 4.21
C ARG A 29 1.59 -18.01 5.59
N GLU A 30 1.79 -18.80 6.63
CA GLU A 30 1.93 -18.35 8.01
C GLU A 30 0.79 -17.40 8.47
N GLY A 31 -0.44 -17.71 8.02
CA GLY A 31 -1.63 -16.93 8.29
C GLY A 31 -1.76 -15.65 7.44
N LEU A 32 -0.94 -15.46 6.42
CA LEU A 32 -1.08 -14.39 5.45
C LEU A 32 -1.76 -14.92 4.19
N ARG A 33 -2.93 -14.39 3.89
CA ARG A 33 -3.62 -14.66 2.63
C ARG A 33 -3.03 -13.78 1.54
N TYR A 34 -2.66 -14.39 0.41
CA TYR A 34 -2.19 -13.68 -0.77
C TYR A 34 -2.74 -14.30 -2.05
N ARG A 35 -2.73 -13.53 -3.14
CA ARG A 35 -3.11 -14.01 -4.47
C ARG A 35 -2.01 -13.70 -5.47
N LEU A 36 -1.52 -14.73 -6.14
CA LEU A 36 -0.45 -14.65 -7.11
C LEU A 36 -1.04 -14.70 -8.53
N TYR A 37 -0.71 -13.69 -9.33
CA TYR A 37 -1.05 -13.55 -10.74
C TYR A 37 0.23 -13.69 -11.55
N ARG A 38 0.27 -14.58 -12.51
CA ARG A 38 1.44 -14.77 -13.38
C ARG A 38 1.11 -15.55 -14.66
N SER A 39 2.00 -15.50 -15.66
CA SER A 39 2.04 -16.44 -16.76
C SER A 39 2.62 -17.79 -16.34
N GLU A 40 2.72 -18.74 -17.28
CA GLU A 40 3.43 -20.01 -17.04
C GLU A 40 4.94 -19.83 -16.99
N GLN A 41 5.45 -18.76 -17.60
CA GLN A 41 6.89 -18.46 -17.63
C GLN A 41 7.40 -18.01 -16.26
N THR A 42 8.70 -18.19 -16.03
CA THR A 42 9.35 -17.62 -14.86
C THR A 42 9.42 -16.09 -15.02
N PRO A 43 8.87 -15.32 -14.10
CA PRO A 43 8.86 -13.87 -14.23
C PRO A 43 10.26 -13.27 -14.02
N ASN A 44 10.56 -12.19 -14.75
CA ASN A 44 11.73 -11.37 -14.52
C ASN A 44 11.57 -10.47 -13.30
N ASP A 45 10.34 -9.96 -13.11
CA ASP A 45 9.98 -9.03 -12.03
C ASP A 45 8.75 -9.57 -11.29
N LEU A 46 8.75 -9.46 -9.96
CA LEU A 46 7.62 -9.75 -9.09
C LEU A 46 7.26 -8.49 -8.28
N ILE A 47 6.02 -8.04 -8.38
CA ILE A 47 5.51 -6.90 -7.62
C ILE A 47 4.61 -7.41 -6.51
N ILE A 48 4.99 -7.16 -5.25
CA ILE A 48 4.18 -7.47 -4.06
C ILE A 48 3.41 -6.22 -3.67
N VAL A 49 2.07 -6.30 -3.68
CA VAL A 49 1.17 -5.16 -3.51
C VAL A 49 0.51 -5.19 -2.14
N TYR A 50 0.68 -4.11 -1.38
CA TYR A 50 0.05 -3.85 -0.09
C TYR A 50 -1.06 -2.81 -0.23
N HIS A 51 -2.28 -3.21 0.11
CA HIS A 51 -3.50 -2.43 -0.07
C HIS A 51 -3.60 -1.21 0.87
N GLY A 52 -4.56 -0.32 0.59
CA GLY A 52 -4.88 0.86 1.40
C GLY A 52 -5.64 0.55 2.69
N GLY A 53 -5.96 1.60 3.44
CA GLY A 53 -6.58 1.49 4.75
C GLY A 53 -7.99 0.92 4.73
N GLY A 54 -8.25 -0.08 5.60
CA GLY A 54 -9.56 -0.68 5.83
C GLY A 54 -10.04 -1.67 4.78
N VAL A 55 -9.37 -1.77 3.64
CA VAL A 55 -9.73 -2.66 2.54
C VAL A 55 -8.89 -3.96 2.55
N HIS A 56 -8.91 -4.73 1.49
CA HIS A 56 -8.16 -5.97 1.32
C HIS A 56 -7.90 -6.23 -0.18
N LEU A 57 -7.22 -7.32 -0.52
CA LEU A 57 -6.78 -7.63 -1.88
C LEU A 57 -7.93 -7.71 -2.93
N ASP A 58 -9.16 -8.01 -2.50
CA ASP A 58 -10.33 -8.08 -3.40
C ASP A 58 -11.00 -6.70 -3.64
N ALA A 59 -10.44 -5.61 -3.12
CA ALA A 59 -10.97 -4.26 -3.25
C ALA A 59 -10.43 -3.54 -4.50
N GLY A 60 -10.52 -4.16 -5.67
CA GLY A 60 -10.11 -3.59 -6.96
C GLY A 60 -8.63 -3.76 -7.32
N TYR A 61 -7.80 -4.31 -6.44
CA TYR A 61 -6.37 -4.55 -6.75
C TYR A 61 -6.16 -5.66 -7.77
N ASP A 62 -7.14 -6.54 -7.96
CA ASP A 62 -7.13 -7.54 -9.03
C ASP A 62 -7.09 -6.90 -10.42
N ILE A 63 -7.68 -5.72 -10.59
CA ILE A 63 -7.60 -4.94 -11.85
C ILE A 63 -6.15 -4.54 -12.13
N LEU A 64 -5.47 -3.95 -11.14
CA LEU A 64 -4.06 -3.60 -11.25
C LEU A 64 -3.20 -4.83 -11.59
N ALA A 65 -3.44 -5.96 -10.91
CA ALA A 65 -2.71 -7.19 -11.18
C ALA A 65 -2.92 -7.69 -12.62
N ARG A 66 -4.17 -7.65 -13.14
CA ARG A 66 -4.49 -8.03 -14.51
C ARG A 66 -3.84 -7.10 -15.53
N GLN A 67 -3.83 -5.78 -15.30
CA GLN A 67 -3.18 -4.81 -16.17
C GLN A 67 -1.67 -5.10 -16.26
N ILE A 68 -1.00 -5.20 -15.13
CA ILE A 68 0.46 -5.39 -15.07
C ILE A 68 0.88 -6.74 -15.70
N THR A 69 0.11 -7.81 -15.46
CA THR A 69 0.43 -9.15 -15.96
C THR A 69 0.05 -9.36 -17.44
N GLN A 70 -0.39 -8.33 -18.16
CA GLN A 70 -0.38 -8.34 -19.63
C GLN A 70 1.06 -8.45 -20.19
N ASP A 71 2.04 -7.92 -19.45
CA ASP A 71 3.45 -8.27 -19.65
C ASP A 71 3.71 -9.60 -18.94
N GLU A 72 3.80 -10.68 -19.70
CA GLU A 72 4.01 -12.05 -19.20
C GLU A 72 5.32 -12.22 -18.41
N SER A 73 6.25 -11.29 -18.53
CA SER A 73 7.50 -11.27 -17.77
C SER A 73 7.34 -10.75 -16.34
N ILE A 74 6.15 -10.26 -15.98
CA ILE A 74 5.86 -9.70 -14.66
C ILE A 74 4.83 -10.56 -13.93
N ALA A 75 5.13 -10.90 -12.68
CA ALA A 75 4.16 -11.48 -11.75
C ALA A 75 3.71 -10.45 -10.72
N VAL A 76 2.48 -10.59 -10.22
CA VAL A 76 1.93 -9.73 -9.16
C VAL A 76 1.43 -10.60 -8.02
N CYS A 77 1.85 -10.25 -6.79
CA CYS A 77 1.37 -10.86 -5.55
C CYS A 77 0.57 -9.82 -4.77
N LEU A 78 -0.75 -9.97 -4.73
CA LEU A 78 -1.62 -9.16 -3.88
C LEU A 78 -1.67 -9.81 -2.50
N VAL A 79 -1.52 -9.04 -1.42
CA VAL A 79 -1.54 -9.58 -0.06
C VAL A 79 -2.59 -8.89 0.81
N ASP A 80 -3.32 -9.65 1.61
CA ASP A 80 -4.10 -9.12 2.72
C ASP A 80 -3.15 -8.82 3.89
N ILE A 81 -3.04 -7.56 4.26
CA ILE A 81 -2.28 -7.13 5.43
C ILE A 81 -2.89 -7.80 6.68
N ARG A 82 -2.07 -8.25 7.63
CA ARG A 82 -2.54 -8.82 8.91
C ARG A 82 -3.70 -8.03 9.51
N GLY A 83 -4.74 -8.72 9.96
CA GLY A 83 -5.97 -8.10 10.48
C GLY A 83 -6.88 -7.50 9.41
N HIS A 84 -6.67 -7.84 8.13
CA HIS A 84 -7.52 -7.47 7.00
C HIS A 84 -7.85 -8.71 6.17
N GLY A 85 -8.93 -8.64 5.40
CA GLY A 85 -9.33 -9.68 4.47
C GLY A 85 -9.32 -11.07 5.10
N GLY A 86 -8.67 -12.03 4.45
CA GLY A 86 -8.51 -13.40 4.92
C GLY A 86 -7.24 -13.66 5.74
N SER A 87 -6.38 -12.66 5.94
CA SER A 87 -5.19 -12.82 6.78
C SER A 87 -5.52 -12.89 8.27
N THR A 88 -4.68 -13.60 9.02
CA THR A 88 -4.82 -13.81 10.46
C THR A 88 -4.82 -12.51 11.27
N GLY A 89 -5.36 -12.56 12.47
CA GLY A 89 -5.44 -11.47 13.43
C GLY A 89 -6.85 -10.89 13.55
N ALA A 90 -7.12 -10.23 14.67
CA ALA A 90 -8.37 -9.53 14.87
C ALA A 90 -8.44 -8.32 13.92
N LYS A 91 -9.62 -8.09 13.34
CA LYS A 91 -9.83 -7.02 12.33
C LYS A 91 -9.39 -5.66 12.83
N GLY A 92 -8.45 -5.06 12.10
CA GLY A 92 -7.90 -3.75 12.41
C GLY A 92 -7.05 -3.65 13.68
N GLN A 93 -6.62 -4.78 14.26
CA GLN A 93 -5.85 -4.82 15.50
C GLN A 93 -4.47 -5.45 15.29
N LEU A 94 -3.50 -4.99 16.07
CA LEU A 94 -2.17 -5.57 16.17
C LEU A 94 -1.74 -5.66 17.64
N ALA A 95 -1.32 -6.82 18.07
CA ALA A 95 -0.71 -6.96 19.40
C ALA A 95 0.62 -6.19 19.50
N ASN A 96 1.37 -6.11 18.41
CA ASN A 96 2.66 -5.41 18.32
C ASN A 96 2.83 -4.78 16.94
N VAL A 97 3.31 -3.54 16.90
CA VAL A 97 3.54 -2.75 15.67
C VAL A 97 4.44 -3.49 14.67
N ALA A 98 5.50 -4.15 15.16
CA ALA A 98 6.47 -4.84 14.32
C ALA A 98 5.92 -6.15 13.70
N SER A 99 4.76 -6.64 14.13
CA SER A 99 4.19 -7.88 13.58
C SER A 99 3.95 -7.77 12.08
N ILE A 100 3.37 -6.64 11.64
CA ILE A 100 3.05 -6.39 10.24
C ILE A 100 4.32 -6.23 9.37
N TRP A 101 5.41 -5.73 9.96
CA TRP A 101 6.69 -5.59 9.26
C TRP A 101 7.42 -6.94 9.13
N ARG A 102 7.31 -7.82 10.14
CA ARG A 102 7.79 -9.22 10.03
C ARG A 102 7.00 -10.01 8.99
N ASP A 103 5.70 -9.70 8.80
CA ASP A 103 4.91 -10.31 7.75
C ASP A 103 5.44 -9.96 6.34
N VAL A 104 5.99 -8.75 6.16
CA VAL A 104 6.68 -8.38 4.92
C VAL A 104 7.90 -9.28 4.70
N ASP A 105 8.75 -9.46 5.73
CA ASP A 105 9.91 -10.36 5.66
C ASP A 105 9.49 -11.80 5.31
N THR A 106 8.45 -12.31 5.98
CA THR A 106 7.90 -13.66 5.76
C THR A 106 7.47 -13.85 4.31
N LEU A 107 6.69 -12.89 3.77
CA LEU A 107 6.18 -13.00 2.41
C LEU A 107 7.30 -12.86 1.37
N VAL A 108 8.21 -11.89 1.55
CA VAL A 108 9.36 -11.71 0.64
C VAL A 108 10.25 -12.94 0.65
N SER A 109 10.54 -13.52 1.83
CA SER A 109 11.31 -14.76 1.96
C SER A 109 10.64 -15.93 1.22
N TRP A 110 9.32 -16.06 1.36
CA TRP A 110 8.56 -17.10 0.66
C TRP A 110 8.58 -16.90 -0.86
N MET A 111 8.34 -15.66 -1.33
CA MET A 111 8.42 -15.34 -2.76
C MET A 111 9.82 -15.58 -3.31
N ARG A 112 10.88 -15.30 -2.54
CA ARG A 112 12.27 -15.59 -2.92
C ARG A 112 12.53 -17.10 -3.06
N THR A 113 11.87 -17.93 -2.25
CA THR A 113 11.93 -19.40 -2.39
C THR A 113 11.26 -19.87 -3.67
N LEU A 114 10.11 -19.28 -4.03
CA LEU A 114 9.40 -19.63 -5.27
C LEU A 114 10.10 -19.09 -6.53
N PHE A 115 10.70 -17.90 -6.42
CA PHE A 115 11.29 -17.16 -7.54
C PHE A 115 12.70 -16.66 -7.17
N PRO A 116 13.71 -17.55 -7.10
CA PRO A 116 15.03 -17.22 -6.55
C PRO A 116 15.80 -16.16 -7.34
N HIS A 117 15.56 -16.03 -8.63
CA HIS A 117 16.29 -15.12 -9.54
C HIS A 117 15.46 -13.91 -10.00
N THR A 118 14.20 -13.83 -9.61
CA THR A 118 13.27 -12.75 -9.99
C THR A 118 13.56 -11.49 -9.19
N ALA A 119 13.57 -10.34 -9.84
CA ALA A 119 13.64 -9.06 -9.14
C ALA A 119 12.34 -8.80 -8.36
N MET A 120 12.44 -8.32 -7.11
CA MET A 120 11.30 -8.12 -6.21
C MET A 120 11.09 -6.66 -5.88
N HIS A 121 9.88 -6.18 -6.15
CA HIS A 121 9.46 -4.81 -5.94
C HIS A 121 8.30 -4.77 -4.97
N LEU A 122 8.32 -3.85 -4.00
CA LEU A 122 7.22 -3.67 -3.07
C LEU A 122 6.42 -2.44 -3.47
N LEU A 123 5.13 -2.63 -3.69
CA LEU A 123 4.18 -1.56 -3.98
C LEU A 123 3.23 -1.37 -2.79
N GLY A 124 3.11 -0.15 -2.31
CA GLY A 124 2.12 0.21 -1.30
C GLY A 124 1.18 1.30 -1.81
N HIS A 125 -0.12 1.09 -1.63
CA HIS A 125 -1.13 2.10 -1.87
C HIS A 125 -1.57 2.73 -0.55
N SER A 126 -1.64 4.07 -0.48
CA SER A 126 -2.15 4.80 0.67
C SER A 126 -1.50 4.33 1.99
N SER A 127 -2.25 3.74 2.93
CA SER A 127 -1.72 3.18 4.19
C SER A 127 -0.69 2.05 3.97
N GLY A 128 -0.81 1.27 2.90
CA GLY A 128 0.19 0.27 2.53
C GLY A 128 1.55 0.88 2.21
N ALA A 129 1.57 2.05 1.57
CA ALA A 129 2.80 2.81 1.35
C ALA A 129 3.39 3.34 2.65
N GLY A 130 2.54 3.90 3.54
CA GLY A 130 2.97 4.32 4.89
C GLY A 130 3.58 3.18 5.69
N MET A 131 3.00 1.98 5.60
CA MET A 131 3.54 0.75 6.19
C MET A 131 4.95 0.43 5.65
N LEU A 132 5.14 0.48 4.34
CA LEU A 132 6.43 0.20 3.71
C LEU A 132 7.49 1.25 4.08
N ILE A 133 7.12 2.54 4.19
CA ILE A 133 8.02 3.57 4.72
C ILE A 133 8.48 3.21 6.13
N ASN A 134 7.57 2.78 7.00
CA ASN A 134 7.92 2.32 8.35
C ASN A 134 8.79 1.05 8.31
N TYR A 135 8.47 0.08 7.47
CA TYR A 135 9.22 -1.16 7.33
C TYR A 135 10.69 -0.90 7.01
N PHE A 136 10.99 -0.02 6.06
CA PHE A 136 12.37 0.27 5.65
C PHE A 136 13.13 1.22 6.59
N THR A 137 12.44 1.93 7.47
CA THR A 137 13.09 2.99 8.30
C THR A 137 12.97 2.77 9.80
N ARG A 138 12.09 1.87 10.25
CA ARG A 138 11.87 1.54 11.66
C ARG A 138 12.04 0.05 11.97
N HIS A 139 12.17 -0.76 10.96
CA HIS A 139 12.48 -2.18 11.01
C HIS A 139 13.75 -2.44 10.22
N LEU A 140 14.47 -3.51 10.52
CA LEU A 140 15.62 -3.95 9.74
C LEU A 140 15.15 -5.08 8.80
N PRO A 141 14.94 -4.81 7.49
CA PRO A 141 14.53 -5.83 6.55
C PRO A 141 15.48 -7.02 6.53
N GLN A 142 14.95 -8.23 6.63
CA GLN A 142 15.74 -9.47 6.61
C GLN A 142 15.98 -9.99 5.19
N GLN A 143 15.16 -9.54 4.25
CA GLN A 143 15.20 -9.98 2.87
C GLN A 143 15.50 -8.83 1.92
N LYS A 144 16.28 -9.13 0.89
CA LYS A 144 16.61 -8.16 -0.16
C LYS A 144 15.42 -7.97 -1.10
N THR A 145 15.06 -6.71 -1.33
CA THR A 145 14.14 -6.28 -2.38
C THR A 145 14.84 -5.27 -3.29
N ASP A 146 14.36 -5.09 -4.51
CA ASP A 146 15.06 -4.33 -5.53
C ASP A 146 14.61 -2.87 -5.62
N SER A 147 13.34 -2.59 -5.33
CA SER A 147 12.80 -1.22 -5.36
C SER A 147 11.48 -1.07 -4.62
N LEU A 148 11.04 0.19 -4.53
CA LEU A 148 9.77 0.60 -3.92
C LEU A 148 8.91 1.37 -4.91
N ILE A 149 7.61 1.17 -4.80
CA ILE A 149 6.59 1.93 -5.53
C ILE A 149 5.55 2.40 -4.52
N PHE A 150 5.39 3.71 -4.39
CA PHE A 150 4.37 4.32 -3.55
C PHE A 150 3.29 4.94 -4.41
N LEU A 151 2.05 4.56 -4.18
CA LEU A 151 0.87 5.07 -4.83
C LEU A 151 0.01 5.83 -3.82
N ALA A 152 -0.17 7.14 -4.04
CA ALA A 152 -0.94 8.04 -3.18
C ALA A 152 -0.68 7.79 -1.66
N PRO A 153 0.58 7.81 -1.18
CA PRO A 153 0.94 7.36 0.16
C PRO A 153 0.31 8.20 1.27
N GLU A 154 -0.21 7.52 2.29
CA GLU A 154 -0.62 8.14 3.55
C GLU A 154 0.61 8.46 4.40
N LEU A 155 0.91 9.73 4.60
CA LEU A 155 2.06 10.20 5.39
C LEU A 155 1.72 10.55 6.85
N GLY A 156 0.46 10.38 7.23
CA GLY A 156 0.00 10.60 8.60
C GLY A 156 -0.20 12.06 9.01
N PRO A 157 -0.45 12.30 10.29
CA PRO A 157 -0.71 13.64 10.82
C PRO A 157 0.55 14.51 10.91
N PHE A 158 1.73 13.92 10.69
CA PHE A 158 3.02 14.61 10.79
C PHE A 158 3.52 15.19 9.46
N ALA A 159 2.68 15.15 8.42
CA ALA A 159 2.82 15.86 7.16
C ALA A 159 1.45 16.51 6.80
N PRO A 160 0.96 17.45 7.63
CA PRO A 160 -0.38 18.03 7.45
C PRO A 160 -0.48 18.85 6.15
N GLU A 161 0.62 19.35 5.62
CA GLU A 161 0.70 20.13 4.39
C GLU A 161 0.27 19.36 3.15
N VAL A 162 0.45 18.02 3.12
CA VAL A 162 0.06 17.21 1.97
C VAL A 162 -1.43 16.88 1.94
N ARG A 163 -2.16 17.14 3.03
CA ARG A 163 -3.60 16.85 3.11
C ARG A 163 -4.43 17.88 2.37
N GLN A 164 -5.50 17.41 1.70
CA GLN A 164 -6.48 18.31 1.12
C GLN A 164 -7.19 19.12 2.21
N ARG A 165 -7.32 20.42 1.98
CA ARG A 165 -8.16 21.31 2.80
C ARG A 165 -9.61 21.18 2.33
N THR A 166 -10.34 20.23 2.88
CA THR A 166 -11.73 19.97 2.50
C THR A 166 -12.68 20.31 3.63
N THR A 167 -13.89 20.80 3.28
CA THR A 167 -14.98 21.02 4.21
C THR A 167 -15.83 19.77 4.47
N SER A 168 -15.60 18.71 3.71
CA SER A 168 -16.30 17.43 3.86
C SER A 168 -15.81 16.65 5.08
N ALA A 169 -16.65 15.74 5.58
CA ALA A 169 -16.29 14.87 6.69
C ALA A 169 -15.06 14.02 6.32
N PRO A 170 -14.04 13.93 7.18
CA PRO A 170 -12.84 13.18 6.90
C PRO A 170 -13.13 11.68 6.80
N PHE A 171 -12.42 10.98 5.90
CA PHE A 171 -12.51 9.52 5.76
C PHE A 171 -12.10 8.79 7.05
N ALA A 172 -11.10 9.29 7.76
CA ALA A 172 -10.66 8.75 9.05
C ALA A 172 -10.90 9.76 10.18
N ARG A 173 -11.53 9.30 11.27
CA ARG A 173 -11.66 10.04 12.53
C ARG A 173 -10.74 9.45 13.57
N VAL A 174 -9.87 10.27 14.14
CA VAL A 174 -8.83 9.86 15.08
C VAL A 174 -9.13 10.39 16.48
N SER A 175 -9.18 9.49 17.47
CA SER A 175 -9.15 9.82 18.88
C SER A 175 -7.69 9.95 19.32
N GLN A 176 -7.25 11.13 19.71
CA GLN A 176 -5.83 11.39 19.96
C GLN A 176 -5.34 10.86 21.33
N TRP A 177 -6.20 10.90 22.38
CA TRP A 177 -5.82 10.56 23.74
C TRP A 177 -5.26 9.15 23.92
N PRO A 178 -5.73 8.08 23.20
CA PRO A 178 -5.14 6.76 23.35
C PRO A 178 -3.70 6.70 22.82
N PHE A 179 -3.38 7.47 21.77
CA PHE A 179 -2.01 7.59 21.25
C PHE A 179 -1.08 8.28 22.25
N ILE A 180 -1.58 9.33 22.94
CA ILE A 180 -0.80 10.03 23.98
C ILE A 180 -0.47 9.09 25.13
N ILE A 181 -1.46 8.39 25.68
CA ILE A 181 -1.25 7.42 26.76
C ILE A 181 -0.32 6.28 26.32
N ASN A 182 -0.53 5.76 25.11
CA ASN A 182 0.33 4.71 24.56
C ASN A 182 1.79 5.18 24.46
N ALA A 183 2.02 6.40 23.94
CA ALA A 183 3.36 6.97 23.84
C ALA A 183 4.01 7.22 25.21
N LEU A 184 3.27 7.79 26.16
CA LEU A 184 3.77 8.04 27.52
C LEU A 184 4.10 6.75 28.28
N SER A 185 3.40 5.66 28.02
CA SER A 185 3.66 4.34 28.58
C SER A 185 4.74 3.53 27.85
N GLY A 186 5.44 4.10 26.86
CA GLY A 186 6.39 3.37 26.04
C GLY A 186 5.76 2.27 25.19
N GLY A 187 4.47 2.37 24.86
CA GLY A 187 3.74 1.40 24.05
C GLY A 187 3.01 0.30 24.84
N TRP A 188 3.10 0.30 26.19
CA TRP A 188 2.52 -0.75 27.02
C TRP A 188 1.01 -0.66 27.18
N LEU A 189 0.46 0.55 27.24
CA LEU A 189 -0.97 0.78 27.46
C LEU A 189 -1.69 1.14 26.15
N LEU A 190 -2.94 0.72 26.05
CA LEU A 190 -3.87 1.09 24.98
C LEU A 190 -3.43 0.72 23.54
N GLY A 191 -2.45 -0.14 23.34
CA GLY A 191 -2.02 -0.56 22.01
C GLY A 191 -3.15 -1.16 21.16
N ASN A 192 -4.05 -1.93 21.78
CA ASN A 192 -5.21 -2.54 21.12
C ASN A 192 -6.49 -1.69 21.20
N TYR A 193 -6.45 -0.48 21.77
CA TYR A 193 -7.61 0.39 21.82
C TYR A 193 -8.00 0.89 20.42
N PRO A 194 -9.30 0.82 20.03
CA PRO A 194 -9.76 1.28 18.71
C PRO A 194 -9.77 2.81 18.64
N ALA A 195 -8.68 3.39 18.18
CA ALA A 195 -8.44 4.83 18.20
C ALA A 195 -8.75 5.53 16.87
N VAL A 196 -8.84 4.78 15.76
CA VAL A 196 -9.17 5.33 14.44
C VAL A 196 -10.44 4.68 13.92
N ARG A 197 -11.41 5.49 13.50
CA ARG A 197 -12.62 5.03 12.81
C ARG A 197 -12.55 5.42 11.34
N LEU A 198 -12.76 4.44 10.45
CA LEU A 198 -12.83 4.62 9.00
C LEU A 198 -14.28 4.78 8.56
N ASN A 199 -14.59 5.86 7.85
CA ASN A 199 -15.94 6.24 7.48
C ASN A 199 -16.28 5.73 6.06
N PHE A 200 -16.44 4.41 5.91
CA PHE A 200 -16.98 3.84 4.67
C PHE A 200 -18.48 4.19 4.53
N PRO A 201 -18.95 4.48 3.31
CA PRO A 201 -20.37 4.63 3.03
C PRO A 201 -21.15 3.35 3.39
N ASP A 202 -22.44 3.49 3.77
CA ASP A 202 -23.25 2.33 4.18
C ASP A 202 -23.44 1.32 3.03
N LYS A 203 -23.53 1.78 1.79
CA LYS A 203 -23.55 0.91 0.61
C LYS A 203 -22.30 0.01 0.51
N VAL A 204 -21.12 0.55 0.84
CA VAL A 204 -19.85 -0.18 0.82
C VAL A 204 -19.81 -1.18 1.98
N LYS A 205 -20.29 -0.78 3.18
CA LYS A 205 -20.39 -1.68 4.34
C LYS A 205 -21.39 -2.83 4.13
N ALA A 206 -22.43 -2.61 3.33
CA ALA A 206 -23.42 -3.62 3.00
C ALA A 206 -22.94 -4.64 1.95
N THR A 207 -21.77 -4.45 1.35
CA THR A 207 -21.17 -5.44 0.45
C THR A 207 -20.69 -6.65 1.23
N ALA A 208 -20.54 -7.80 0.56
CA ALA A 208 -19.96 -9.00 1.16
C ALA A 208 -18.46 -8.85 1.49
N LEU A 209 -17.85 -7.72 1.16
CA LEU A 209 -16.46 -7.41 1.46
C LEU A 209 -16.36 -6.96 2.93
N ASP A 210 -15.63 -7.74 3.73
CA ASP A 210 -15.47 -7.53 5.18
C ASP A 210 -14.41 -6.46 5.45
N PHE A 211 -14.78 -5.19 5.22
CA PHE A 211 -13.90 -4.04 5.42
C PHE A 211 -13.67 -3.73 6.91
N VAL A 212 -12.43 -3.39 7.24
CA VAL A 212 -12.04 -2.96 8.57
C VAL A 212 -12.52 -1.54 8.83
N GLN A 213 -13.35 -1.35 9.85
CA GLN A 213 -13.93 -0.04 10.17
C GLN A 213 -13.20 0.71 11.28
N HIS A 214 -12.35 0.03 12.04
CA HIS A 214 -11.60 0.64 13.16
C HIS A 214 -10.18 0.12 13.18
N TYR A 215 -9.24 1.03 13.47
CA TYR A 215 -7.87 0.65 13.75
C TYR A 215 -7.52 0.86 15.22
N SER A 216 -6.83 -0.11 15.79
CA SER A 216 -6.16 0.04 17.08
C SER A 216 -4.99 1.04 16.98
N VAL A 217 -4.54 1.55 18.12
CA VAL A 217 -3.35 2.39 18.21
C VAL A 217 -2.14 1.72 17.54
N ASN A 218 -1.92 0.43 17.82
CA ASN A 218 -0.81 -0.31 17.22
C ASN A 218 -0.95 -0.45 15.70
N MET A 219 -2.16 -0.75 15.19
CA MET A 219 -2.38 -0.84 13.74
C MET A 219 -2.10 0.50 13.08
N ALA A 220 -2.67 1.59 13.59
CA ALA A 220 -2.43 2.92 13.04
C ALA A 220 -0.94 3.31 13.08
N ASN A 221 -0.23 3.04 14.19
CA ASN A 221 1.20 3.30 14.33
C ASN A 221 2.07 2.44 13.38
N ALA A 222 1.60 1.24 13.01
CA ALA A 222 2.32 0.38 12.07
C ALA A 222 2.17 0.86 10.62
N LEU A 223 0.98 1.36 10.28
CA LEU A 223 0.63 1.81 8.93
C LEU A 223 1.07 3.25 8.63
N THR A 224 1.28 4.08 9.65
CA THR A 224 1.49 5.52 9.49
C THR A 224 2.93 5.91 9.81
N PRO A 225 3.64 6.61 8.92
CA PRO A 225 4.98 7.15 9.19
C PRO A 225 4.99 8.11 10.38
N ARG A 226 5.96 7.92 11.28
CA ARG A 226 6.09 8.74 12.49
C ARG A 226 6.85 10.05 12.27
N HIS A 227 7.78 10.02 11.32
CA HIS A 227 8.63 11.17 10.94
C HIS A 227 8.79 11.18 9.40
N PRO A 228 7.71 11.44 8.62
CA PRO A 228 7.68 11.20 7.18
C PRO A 228 8.83 11.88 6.43
N ALA A 229 9.17 13.12 6.74
CA ALA A 229 10.29 13.83 6.12
C ALA A 229 11.63 13.11 6.30
N LYS A 230 11.97 12.71 7.55
CA LYS A 230 13.21 12.00 7.84
C LYS A 230 13.20 10.58 7.26
N GLN A 231 12.05 9.93 7.27
CA GLN A 231 11.90 8.57 6.78
C GLN A 231 12.03 8.51 5.24
N LEU A 232 11.48 9.46 4.52
CA LEU A 232 11.66 9.55 3.06
C LEU A 232 13.12 9.79 2.68
N ALA A 233 13.82 10.67 3.40
CA ALA A 233 15.25 10.90 3.19
C ALA A 233 16.11 9.65 3.44
N ALA A 234 15.66 8.74 4.33
CA ALA A 234 16.38 7.54 4.74
C ALA A 234 16.02 6.28 3.94
N LEU A 235 15.15 6.35 2.94
CA LEU A 235 14.78 5.18 2.14
C LEU A 235 16.00 4.59 1.42
N PRO A 236 16.27 3.28 1.54
CA PRO A 236 17.51 2.69 1.05
C PRO A 236 17.46 2.30 -0.43
N LEU A 237 16.30 2.32 -1.07
CA LEU A 237 16.07 1.74 -2.39
C LEU A 237 15.62 2.79 -3.41
N SER A 238 15.81 2.48 -4.69
CA SER A 238 15.18 3.22 -5.78
C SER A 238 13.67 3.21 -5.58
N THR A 239 13.07 4.39 -5.48
CA THR A 239 11.66 4.57 -5.15
C THR A 239 10.97 5.42 -6.19
N SER A 240 9.83 4.97 -6.72
CA SER A 240 8.91 5.82 -7.46
C SER A 240 7.70 6.15 -6.61
N TRP A 241 7.36 7.43 -6.52
CA TRP A 241 6.19 7.93 -5.81
C TRP A 241 5.21 8.53 -6.81
N PHE A 242 4.05 7.91 -6.92
CA PHE A 242 2.94 8.35 -7.76
C PHE A 242 1.88 9.00 -6.87
N ALA A 243 1.53 10.26 -7.17
CA ALA A 243 0.41 10.96 -6.56
C ALA A 243 -0.77 10.95 -7.53
N ALA A 244 -1.99 10.81 -7.03
CA ALA A 244 -3.19 10.97 -7.84
C ALA A 244 -3.50 12.46 -8.03
N GLY A 245 -3.74 12.90 -9.28
CA GLY A 245 -3.94 14.30 -9.63
C GLY A 245 -5.20 14.90 -9.00
N ASP A 246 -6.29 14.12 -9.00
CA ASP A 246 -7.60 14.47 -8.44
C ASP A 246 -7.86 13.80 -7.08
N ASP A 247 -6.81 13.55 -6.29
CA ASP A 247 -6.92 12.92 -4.98
C ASP A 247 -7.76 13.76 -4.02
N GLU A 248 -8.80 13.17 -3.46
CA GLU A 248 -9.72 13.84 -2.54
C GLU A 248 -9.17 13.92 -1.11
N LEU A 249 -8.12 13.17 -0.80
CA LEU A 249 -7.48 13.12 0.53
C LEU A 249 -6.18 13.93 0.58
N PHE A 250 -5.42 13.94 -0.52
CA PHE A 250 -4.08 14.52 -0.59
C PHE A 250 -3.92 15.46 -1.78
N SER A 251 -3.20 16.55 -1.58
CA SER A 251 -2.85 17.47 -2.65
C SER A 251 -1.63 16.95 -3.41
N ALA A 252 -1.80 16.59 -4.68
CA ALA A 252 -0.70 16.11 -5.54
C ALA A 252 0.44 17.15 -5.63
N GLN A 253 0.09 18.44 -5.71
CA GLN A 253 1.07 19.53 -5.75
C GLN A 253 1.84 19.66 -4.44
N ALA A 254 1.15 19.55 -3.30
CA ALA A 254 1.81 19.59 -2.00
C ALA A 254 2.69 18.35 -1.77
N MET A 255 2.26 17.17 -2.26
CA MET A 255 3.09 15.96 -2.27
C MET A 255 4.34 16.14 -3.15
N ALA A 256 4.23 16.80 -4.31
CA ALA A 256 5.39 17.11 -5.17
C ALA A 256 6.42 17.99 -4.44
N VAL A 257 5.94 19.03 -3.76
CA VAL A 257 6.80 19.92 -2.96
C VAL A 257 7.45 19.13 -1.82
N PHE A 258 6.67 18.30 -1.11
CA PHE A 258 7.16 17.49 0.01
C PHE A 258 8.20 16.47 -0.45
N ALA A 259 7.95 15.78 -1.56
CA ALA A 259 8.88 14.82 -2.15
C ALA A 259 10.20 15.51 -2.58
N LYS A 260 10.12 16.71 -3.17
CA LYS A 260 11.30 17.49 -3.57
C LYS A 260 12.12 17.97 -2.37
N GLN A 261 11.46 18.34 -1.26
CA GLN A 261 12.13 18.86 -0.06
C GLN A 261 12.75 17.76 0.80
N HIS A 262 12.13 16.59 0.85
CA HIS A 262 12.45 15.54 1.82
C HIS A 262 12.83 14.20 1.19
N GLY A 263 12.62 14.02 -0.12
CA GLY A 263 13.09 12.85 -0.84
C GLY A 263 14.61 12.82 -0.97
N ASN A 264 15.17 11.62 -1.09
CA ASN A 264 16.58 11.44 -1.41
C ASN A 264 16.80 11.33 -2.93
N THR A 265 18.05 11.16 -3.37
CA THR A 265 18.43 11.04 -4.78
C THR A 265 17.88 9.80 -5.50
N HIS A 266 17.38 8.82 -4.75
CA HIS A 266 16.79 7.58 -5.28
C HIS A 266 15.28 7.68 -5.47
N LEU A 267 14.65 8.76 -5.00
CA LEU A 267 13.22 9.00 -5.10
C LEU A 267 12.89 9.78 -6.39
N ARG A 268 11.94 9.23 -7.17
CA ARG A 268 11.32 9.89 -8.33
C ARG A 268 9.87 10.14 -8.01
N PHE A 269 9.37 11.33 -8.33
CA PHE A 269 7.98 11.72 -8.10
C PHE A 269 7.27 11.96 -9.44
N GLN A 270 6.02 11.50 -9.53
CA GLN A 270 5.17 11.70 -10.70
C GLN A 270 3.71 11.87 -10.27
N ILE A 271 2.96 12.72 -10.97
CA ILE A 271 1.52 12.86 -10.83
C ILE A 271 0.84 11.99 -11.90
N LEU A 272 -0.13 11.19 -11.50
CA LEU A 272 -1.05 10.50 -12.37
C LEU A 272 -2.25 11.43 -12.58
N GLU A 273 -2.32 12.03 -13.75
CA GLU A 273 -3.39 12.97 -14.08
C GLU A 273 -4.76 12.27 -14.17
N ASP A 274 -5.84 12.98 -13.96
CA ASP A 274 -7.22 12.51 -14.05
C ASP A 274 -7.55 11.28 -13.18
N CYS A 275 -6.81 11.07 -12.11
CA CYS A 275 -6.98 9.94 -11.20
C CYS A 275 -7.33 10.40 -9.79
N SER A 276 -8.41 9.86 -9.21
CA SER A 276 -8.78 10.04 -7.80
C SER A 276 -7.98 9.11 -6.88
N HIS A 277 -8.15 9.27 -5.55
CA HIS A 277 -7.42 8.48 -4.56
C HIS A 277 -7.56 6.96 -4.75
N LEU A 278 -8.75 6.46 -5.06
CA LEU A 278 -8.97 5.03 -5.29
C LEU A 278 -8.67 4.63 -6.73
N ASN A 279 -9.07 5.44 -7.70
CA ASN A 279 -8.97 5.10 -9.13
C ASN A 279 -7.52 5.12 -9.64
N CYS A 280 -6.58 5.78 -8.94
CA CYS A 280 -5.16 5.76 -9.29
C CYS A 280 -4.58 4.33 -9.36
N VAL A 281 -5.20 3.36 -8.67
CA VAL A 281 -4.86 1.94 -8.78
C VAL A 281 -5.04 1.42 -10.22
N PHE A 282 -5.99 1.97 -10.98
CA PHE A 282 -6.27 1.59 -12.37
C PHE A 282 -5.42 2.34 -13.40
N CYS A 283 -4.74 3.41 -12.97
CA CYS A 283 -3.93 4.29 -13.83
C CYS A 283 -2.42 4.02 -13.72
N LEU A 284 -1.98 3.02 -12.96
CA LEU A 284 -0.59 2.87 -12.55
C LEU A 284 0.26 2.03 -13.52
N GLU A 285 -0.34 1.32 -14.46
CA GLU A 285 0.37 0.37 -15.34
C GLU A 285 1.57 1.00 -16.04
N GLU A 286 1.37 2.12 -16.75
CA GLU A 286 2.44 2.83 -17.43
C GLU A 286 3.55 3.30 -16.47
N GLY A 287 3.16 3.81 -15.29
CA GLY A 287 4.11 4.23 -14.26
C GLY A 287 4.99 3.08 -13.76
N ILE A 288 4.42 1.88 -13.64
CA ILE A 288 5.19 0.66 -13.27
C ILE A 288 6.17 0.30 -14.39
N GLN A 289 5.75 0.29 -15.64
CA GLN A 289 6.63 0.01 -16.77
C GLN A 289 7.82 1.00 -16.83
N GLN A 290 7.55 2.29 -16.65
CA GLN A 290 8.58 3.33 -16.59
C GLN A 290 9.55 3.09 -15.41
N HIS A 291 9.03 2.70 -14.24
CA HIS A 291 9.83 2.37 -13.06
C HIS A 291 10.78 1.19 -13.32
N LEU A 292 10.26 0.07 -13.84
CA LEU A 292 11.04 -1.13 -14.12
C LEU A 292 12.10 -0.88 -15.20
N ASN A 293 11.74 -0.16 -16.27
CA ASN A 293 12.69 0.20 -17.33
C ASN A 293 13.85 1.07 -16.80
N ALA A 294 13.56 2.02 -15.91
CA ALA A 294 14.58 2.85 -15.30
C ALA A 294 15.55 2.05 -14.39
N LEU A 295 15.07 0.99 -13.74
CA LEU A 295 15.93 0.08 -12.96
C LEU A 295 16.81 -0.78 -13.85
N ARG A 296 16.25 -1.32 -14.95
CA ARG A 296 16.99 -2.13 -15.93
C ARG A 296 18.13 -1.32 -16.55
N GLN A 297 17.88 -0.05 -16.94
CA GLN A 297 18.92 0.84 -17.46
C GLN A 297 20.06 1.08 -16.46
N LYS A 298 19.75 1.25 -15.17
CA LYS A 298 20.77 1.44 -14.12
C LYS A 298 21.63 0.18 -13.88
N ARG A 299 21.13 -1.01 -14.18
CA ARG A 299 21.88 -2.26 -14.03
C ARG A 299 22.77 -2.56 -15.24
N ALA A 300 22.50 -1.93 -16.38
CA ALA A 300 23.26 -2.13 -17.63
C ALA A 300 24.48 -1.21 -17.74
N VAL A 301 24.62 -0.22 -16.85
CA VAL A 301 25.75 0.72 -16.71
C VAL A 301 26.63 0.27 -15.54
#